data_0d951307b71f71695b6438944b8ddc75
#
_entry.id   0d951307b71f71695b6438944b8ddc75
#
_cell.length_a   1.000
_cell.length_b   1.000
_cell.length_c   1.000
_cell.angle_alpha   90.00
_cell.angle_beta   90.00
_cell.angle_gamma   90.00
#
_symmetry.space_group_name_H-M   'P 1'
#
loop_
_entity.id
_entity.type
_entity.pdbx_description
1 polymer ?
#
loop_
_entity_poly.entity_id
_entity_poly.type
_entity_poly.pdbx_seq_one_letter_code
_entity_poly.pdbx_strand_id
1 'polypeptide(L)'
;MSHRLVTTMTVVLITVLVGCANPQLKLYDEARSPASEAARLTVPEAIEIARINGAEVKGASGMWTRGDKVMDLAPGRYELLAYYREIWTKGDQHDVLRSDPALFVLDARAGGRYRIDYARPTDYGRAQQLAAAFSGVLIDETSGAQVPSQDSGVRFPKGIMGQIAGASELLTDNGSSAST
;
A
#
# COMPACT_ATOMS: atom_id res chain seq x y z
N MET A 1 -5.59 -32.14 -66.96
CA MET A 1 -4.97 -30.89 -66.56
C MET A 1 -5.47 -30.62 -65.11
N SER A 2 -4.64 -30.91 -64.13
CA SER A 2 -5.04 -30.89 -62.71
C SER A 2 -4.53 -29.59 -62.08
N HIS A 3 -5.46 -28.73 -61.66
CA HIS A 3 -5.15 -27.57 -60.81
C HIS A 3 -5.07 -28.00 -59.36
N ARG A 4 -3.85 -27.99 -58.81
CA ARG A 4 -3.60 -28.14 -57.39
C ARG A 4 -3.85 -26.80 -56.69
N LEU A 5 -4.95 -26.75 -55.91
CA LEU A 5 -5.17 -25.64 -54.98
C LEU A 5 -4.27 -25.85 -53.77
N VAL A 6 -3.30 -24.96 -53.64
CA VAL A 6 -2.48 -24.88 -52.42
C VAL A 6 -3.22 -23.94 -51.43
N THR A 7 -3.85 -24.55 -50.43
CA THR A 7 -4.50 -23.80 -49.36
C THR A 7 -3.43 -23.46 -48.33
N THR A 8 -2.99 -22.23 -48.31
CA THR A 8 -2.05 -21.69 -47.34
C THR A 8 -2.81 -21.42 -46.02
N MET A 9 -2.67 -22.30 -45.05
CA MET A 9 -3.24 -22.13 -43.71
C MET A 9 -2.37 -21.19 -42.90
N THR A 10 -2.76 -19.92 -42.80
CA THR A 10 -2.11 -18.92 -41.97
C THR A 10 -2.54 -19.14 -40.52
N VAL A 11 -1.67 -19.75 -39.73
CA VAL A 11 -1.85 -19.86 -38.27
C VAL A 11 -1.51 -18.53 -37.65
N VAL A 12 -2.53 -17.78 -37.23
CA VAL A 12 -2.39 -16.56 -36.42
C VAL A 12 -2.12 -16.99 -34.98
N LEU A 13 -0.86 -16.92 -34.58
CA LEU A 13 -0.42 -17.14 -33.19
C LEU A 13 -0.79 -15.91 -32.36
N ILE A 14 -1.95 -15.95 -31.69
CA ILE A 14 -2.36 -14.93 -30.72
C ILE A 14 -1.57 -15.18 -29.43
N THR A 15 -0.48 -14.44 -29.24
CA THR A 15 0.24 -14.37 -27.97
C THR A 15 -0.59 -13.58 -26.97
N VAL A 16 -1.28 -14.27 -26.07
CA VAL A 16 -1.95 -13.65 -24.91
C VAL A 16 -0.85 -13.21 -23.95
N LEU A 17 -0.55 -11.93 -23.92
CA LEU A 17 0.25 -11.29 -22.89
C LEU A 17 -0.57 -11.28 -21.59
N VAL A 18 -0.38 -12.31 -20.76
CA VAL A 18 -0.87 -12.28 -19.37
C VAL A 18 0.03 -11.30 -18.63
N GLY A 19 -0.38 -10.04 -18.60
CA GLY A 19 0.24 -9.03 -17.74
C GLY A 19 0.05 -9.43 -16.29
N CYS A 20 1.13 -9.49 -15.50
CA CYS A 20 1.06 -9.59 -14.05
C CYS A 20 0.36 -8.31 -13.54
N ALA A 21 -0.94 -8.37 -13.32
CA ALA A 21 -1.66 -7.28 -12.69
C ALA A 21 -1.29 -7.27 -11.21
N ASN A 22 -0.71 -6.17 -10.74
CA ASN A 22 -0.57 -5.92 -9.30
C ASN A 22 -1.97 -5.92 -8.68
N PRO A 23 -2.15 -6.50 -7.47
CA PRO A 23 -3.44 -6.52 -6.81
C PRO A 23 -3.94 -5.10 -6.58
N GLN A 24 -5.05 -4.78 -7.21
CA GLN A 24 -5.72 -3.47 -7.10
C GLN A 24 -6.80 -3.58 -6.04
N LEU A 25 -6.67 -2.82 -4.96
CA LEU A 25 -7.66 -2.79 -3.89
C LEU A 25 -8.67 -1.68 -4.16
N LYS A 26 -9.93 -2.04 -4.38
CA LYS A 26 -11.04 -1.09 -4.52
C LYS A 26 -11.67 -0.83 -3.16
N LEU A 27 -11.66 0.42 -2.73
CA LEU A 27 -12.22 0.89 -1.45
C LEU A 27 -13.43 1.82 -1.65
N TYR A 28 -14.17 1.63 -2.73
CA TYR A 28 -15.38 2.38 -3.02
C TYR A 28 -16.49 1.47 -3.54
N ASP A 29 -17.73 1.90 -3.34
CA ASP A 29 -18.93 1.26 -3.86
C ASP A 29 -19.20 1.80 -5.29
N GLU A 30 -19.04 0.95 -6.30
CA GLU A 30 -19.27 1.32 -7.71
C GLU A 30 -20.70 1.82 -7.98
N ALA A 31 -21.68 1.44 -7.14
CA ALA A 31 -23.04 1.92 -7.23
C ALA A 31 -23.19 3.38 -6.80
N ARG A 32 -22.24 3.89 -6.00
CA ARG A 32 -22.26 5.28 -5.47
C ARG A 32 -21.25 6.20 -6.12
N SER A 33 -20.19 5.65 -6.68
CA SER A 33 -19.13 6.43 -7.35
C SER A 33 -18.65 5.68 -8.57
N PRO A 34 -18.85 6.22 -9.79
CA PRO A 34 -18.38 5.56 -11.00
C PRO A 34 -16.86 5.42 -11.00
N ALA A 35 -16.36 4.34 -11.57
CA ALA A 35 -14.92 4.02 -11.62
C ALA A 35 -14.10 5.15 -12.31
N SER A 36 -14.71 5.93 -13.19
CA SER A 36 -14.09 7.11 -13.84
C SER A 36 -13.79 8.26 -12.88
N GLU A 37 -14.43 8.31 -11.73
CA GLU A 37 -14.22 9.32 -10.69
C GLU A 37 -13.31 8.84 -9.56
N ALA A 38 -12.95 7.57 -9.55
CA ALA A 38 -12.07 7.04 -8.52
C ALA A 38 -10.71 7.75 -8.52
N ALA A 39 -10.29 8.17 -7.35
CA ALA A 39 -8.93 8.63 -7.10
C ALA A 39 -8.01 7.42 -6.94
N ARG A 40 -6.78 7.53 -7.42
CA ARG A 40 -5.79 6.46 -7.33
C ARG A 40 -4.68 6.82 -6.36
N LEU A 41 -4.44 5.96 -5.37
CA LEU A 41 -3.33 6.07 -4.43
C LEU A 41 -2.33 4.94 -4.68
N THR A 42 -1.09 5.29 -4.97
CA THR A 42 0.03 4.35 -5.05
C THR A 42 0.76 4.31 -3.71
N VAL A 43 0.91 3.11 -3.16
CA VAL A 43 1.59 2.85 -1.89
C VAL A 43 2.80 1.98 -2.17
N PRO A 44 4.02 2.43 -1.82
CA PRO A 44 5.25 1.66 -2.02
C PRO A 44 5.21 0.28 -1.36
N GLU A 45 5.91 -0.70 -1.93
CA GLU A 45 5.95 -2.08 -1.46
C GLU A 45 6.24 -2.20 0.05
N ALA A 46 7.24 -1.46 0.55
CA ALA A 46 7.64 -1.50 1.95
C ALA A 46 6.74 -0.68 2.90
N ILE A 47 5.68 -0.05 2.40
CA ILE A 47 4.72 0.70 3.21
C ILE A 47 3.42 -0.10 3.32
N GLU A 48 2.98 -0.33 4.54
CA GLU A 48 1.73 -1.02 4.85
C GLU A 48 0.69 -0.03 5.37
N ILE A 49 -0.56 -0.16 4.92
CA ILE A 49 -1.68 0.62 5.45
C ILE A 49 -2.34 -0.19 6.57
N ALA A 50 -2.25 0.31 7.79
CA ALA A 50 -2.89 -0.32 8.95
C ALA A 50 -4.39 0.00 9.00
N ARG A 51 -4.76 1.28 8.81
CA ARG A 51 -6.15 1.75 8.87
C ARG A 51 -6.42 2.86 7.87
N ILE A 52 -7.67 2.94 7.44
CA ILE A 52 -8.22 4.06 6.69
C ILE A 52 -9.46 4.56 7.42
N ASN A 53 -9.49 5.83 7.78
CA ASN A 53 -10.57 6.46 8.55
C ASN A 53 -10.93 5.65 9.83
N GLY A 54 -9.91 5.16 10.52
CA GLY A 54 -10.06 4.34 11.73
C GLY A 54 -10.44 2.87 11.48
N ALA A 55 -10.87 2.50 10.28
CA ALA A 55 -11.22 1.12 9.94
C ALA A 55 -10.01 0.34 9.42
N GLU A 56 -9.90 -0.93 9.80
CA GLU A 56 -8.89 -1.83 9.26
C GLU A 56 -9.13 -2.14 7.79
N VAL A 57 -8.06 -2.17 7.01
CA VAL A 57 -8.12 -2.48 5.58
C VAL A 57 -7.76 -3.94 5.37
N LYS A 58 -8.78 -4.78 5.18
CA LYS A 58 -8.57 -6.20 4.85
C LYS A 58 -7.89 -6.31 3.48
N GLY A 59 -6.77 -7.03 3.43
CA GLY A 59 -6.02 -7.26 2.18
C GLY A 59 -5.02 -6.16 1.81
N ALA A 60 -4.92 -5.06 2.58
CA ALA A 60 -3.89 -4.04 2.37
C ALA A 60 -2.56 -4.40 3.06
N SER A 61 -2.58 -5.32 4.00
CA SER A 61 -1.40 -5.89 4.64
C SER A 61 -1.18 -7.31 4.14
N GLY A 62 -0.20 -7.49 3.29
CA GLY A 62 0.17 -8.81 2.78
C GLY A 62 1.66 -8.91 2.59
N MET A 63 2.31 -9.78 3.35
CA MET A 63 3.75 -10.08 3.29
C MET A 63 4.20 -10.60 1.91
N TRP A 64 3.26 -10.81 0.99
CA TRP A 64 3.47 -11.50 -0.28
C TRP A 64 3.20 -10.65 -1.53
N THR A 65 2.83 -9.38 -1.36
CA THR A 65 2.61 -8.49 -2.51
C THR A 65 3.96 -7.91 -2.92
N ARG A 66 4.46 -8.33 -4.06
CA ARG A 66 5.65 -7.71 -4.66
C ARG A 66 5.25 -6.46 -5.42
N GLY A 67 6.05 -5.41 -5.27
CA GLY A 67 5.85 -4.14 -5.94
C GLY A 67 4.84 -3.21 -5.24
N ASP A 68 4.71 -2.03 -5.81
CA ASP A 68 3.83 -1.00 -5.26
C ASP A 68 2.36 -1.43 -5.33
N LYS A 69 1.61 -1.11 -4.28
CA LYS A 69 0.18 -1.40 -4.16
C LYS A 69 -0.61 -0.23 -4.75
N VAL A 70 -1.71 -0.52 -5.41
CA VAL A 70 -2.60 0.49 -5.96
C VAL A 70 -3.97 0.39 -5.30
N MET A 71 -4.45 1.50 -4.77
CA MET A 71 -5.76 1.62 -4.13
C MET A 71 -6.61 2.63 -4.89
N ASP A 72 -7.80 2.22 -5.31
CA ASP A 72 -8.80 3.13 -5.87
C ASP A 72 -9.78 3.55 -4.77
N LEU A 73 -9.94 4.85 -4.60
CA LEU A 73 -10.70 5.51 -3.54
C LEU A 73 -11.83 6.35 -4.15
N ALA A 74 -12.98 6.43 -3.50
CA ALA A 74 -13.95 7.46 -3.84
C ALA A 74 -13.37 8.86 -3.57
N PRO A 75 -13.83 9.92 -4.26
CA PRO A 75 -13.47 11.28 -3.85
C PRO A 75 -13.89 11.56 -2.40
N GLY A 76 -12.99 12.20 -1.63
CA GLY A 76 -13.24 12.48 -0.22
C GLY A 76 -11.96 12.63 0.59
N ARG A 77 -12.15 12.89 1.90
CA ARG A 77 -11.05 13.00 2.85
C ARG A 77 -10.75 11.67 3.52
N TYR A 78 -9.48 11.31 3.57
CA TYR A 78 -8.99 10.06 4.16
C TYR A 78 -7.88 10.34 5.17
N GLU A 79 -7.94 9.63 6.27
CA GLU A 79 -6.88 9.50 7.26
C GLU A 79 -6.28 8.10 7.13
N LEU A 80 -5.03 8.03 6.69
CA LEU A 80 -4.33 6.80 6.42
C LEU A 80 -3.28 6.58 7.51
N LEU A 81 -3.42 5.53 8.31
CA LEU A 81 -2.36 5.07 9.20
C LEU A 81 -1.47 4.11 8.43
N ALA A 82 -0.26 4.53 8.14
CA ALA A 82 0.70 3.75 7.37
C ALA A 82 2.04 3.61 8.10
N TYR A 83 2.71 2.48 7.90
CA TYR A 83 3.98 2.18 8.55
C TYR A 83 4.94 1.50 7.58
N TYR A 84 6.23 1.68 7.83
CA TYR A 84 7.29 0.98 7.12
C TYR A 84 7.40 -0.45 7.63
N ARG A 85 7.54 -1.41 6.71
CA ARG A 85 7.81 -2.81 7.00
C ARG A 85 8.60 -3.45 5.87
N GLU A 86 9.76 -3.98 6.18
CA GLU A 86 10.62 -4.63 5.18
C GLU A 86 11.42 -5.77 5.82
N ILE A 87 11.70 -6.80 5.03
CA ILE A 87 12.55 -7.93 5.43
C ILE A 87 13.96 -7.69 4.90
N TRP A 88 14.90 -7.63 5.80
CA TRP A 88 16.32 -7.47 5.49
C TRP A 88 17.07 -8.75 5.76
N THR A 89 17.90 -9.17 4.78
CA THR A 89 18.77 -10.33 4.92
C THR A 89 20.16 -9.87 5.34
N LYS A 90 20.67 -10.42 6.43
CA LYS A 90 22.01 -10.17 6.94
C LYS A 90 22.71 -11.51 7.16
N GLY A 91 23.54 -11.94 6.19
CA GLY A 91 24.07 -13.30 6.16
C GLY A 91 22.93 -14.32 6.03
N ASP A 92 22.87 -15.27 6.96
CA ASP A 92 21.84 -16.31 7.01
C ASP A 92 20.59 -15.90 7.85
N GLN A 93 20.57 -14.68 8.36
CA GLN A 93 19.46 -14.18 9.19
C GLN A 93 18.55 -13.26 8.38
N HIS A 94 17.24 -13.41 8.62
CA HIS A 94 16.21 -12.52 8.13
C HIS A 94 15.65 -11.70 9.28
N ASP A 95 15.71 -10.38 9.15
CA ASP A 95 15.19 -9.46 10.15
C ASP A 95 14.03 -8.67 9.57
N VAL A 96 12.91 -8.60 10.30
CA VAL A 96 11.73 -7.84 9.92
C VAL A 96 11.79 -6.49 10.63
N LEU A 97 12.11 -5.45 9.88
CA LEU A 97 12.08 -4.08 10.39
C LEU A 97 10.67 -3.51 10.22
N ARG A 98 10.14 -2.94 11.31
CA ARG A 98 8.81 -2.32 11.33
C ARG A 98 8.85 -1.04 12.15
N SER A 99 8.27 0.03 11.60
CA SER A 99 8.11 1.30 12.32
C SER A 99 6.78 1.37 13.06
N ASP A 100 6.67 2.35 13.96
CA ASP A 100 5.38 2.84 14.39
C ASP A 100 4.66 3.52 13.21
N PRO A 101 3.31 3.57 13.20
CA PRO A 101 2.58 4.16 12.08
C PRO A 101 2.61 5.69 12.11
N ALA A 102 2.73 6.29 10.94
CA ALA A 102 2.52 7.70 10.69
C ALA A 102 1.11 7.96 10.11
N LEU A 103 0.56 9.14 10.36
CA LEU A 103 -0.71 9.60 9.82
C LEU A 103 -0.49 10.38 8.54
N PHE A 104 -1.11 9.95 7.45
CA PHE A 104 -1.20 10.68 6.19
C PHE A 104 -2.64 11.16 5.99
N VAL A 105 -2.82 12.43 5.65
CA VAL A 105 -4.12 13.01 5.36
C VAL A 105 -4.22 13.27 3.86
N LEU A 106 -5.20 12.63 3.22
CA LEU A 106 -5.45 12.72 1.79
C LEU A 106 -6.82 13.35 1.53
N ASP A 107 -6.86 14.46 0.80
CA ASP A 107 -8.08 15.01 0.21
C ASP A 107 -8.15 14.53 -1.25
N ALA A 108 -8.78 13.37 -1.45
CA ALA A 108 -8.88 12.71 -2.76
C ALA A 108 -9.90 13.41 -3.65
N ARG A 109 -9.47 13.87 -4.84
CA ARG A 109 -10.34 14.47 -5.87
C ARG A 109 -10.71 13.42 -6.90
N ALA A 110 -11.85 13.62 -7.57
CA ALA A 110 -12.26 12.77 -8.67
C ALA A 110 -11.16 12.66 -9.73
N GLY A 111 -10.79 11.43 -10.11
CA GLY A 111 -9.72 11.14 -11.07
C GLY A 111 -8.32 11.54 -10.61
N GLY A 112 -8.15 11.98 -9.35
CA GLY A 112 -6.86 12.37 -8.79
C GLY A 112 -5.88 11.21 -8.70
N ARG A 113 -4.58 11.51 -8.81
CA ARG A 113 -3.51 10.52 -8.65
C ARG A 113 -2.58 10.96 -7.53
N TYR A 114 -2.34 10.05 -6.60
CA TYR A 114 -1.58 10.30 -5.40
C TYR A 114 -0.58 9.18 -5.17
N ARG A 115 0.51 9.47 -4.49
CA ARG A 115 1.44 8.45 -4.02
C ARG A 115 2.02 8.81 -2.66
N ILE A 116 2.28 7.79 -1.88
CA ILE A 116 3.12 7.92 -0.69
C ILE A 116 4.57 7.81 -1.13
N ASP A 117 5.41 8.70 -0.62
CA ASP A 117 6.86 8.66 -0.83
C ASP A 117 7.59 8.78 0.50
N TYR A 118 8.80 8.24 0.56
CA TYR A 118 9.63 8.23 1.77
C TYR A 118 11.10 8.07 1.40
N ALA A 119 12.00 8.38 2.32
CA ALA A 119 13.43 8.17 2.14
C ALA A 119 13.75 6.66 2.16
N ARG A 120 13.81 6.02 0.99
CA ARG A 120 14.10 4.59 0.86
C ARG A 120 15.49 4.28 1.41
N PRO A 121 15.62 3.34 2.35
CA PRO A 121 16.91 2.98 2.90
C PRO A 121 17.75 2.25 1.84
N THR A 122 19.05 2.55 1.82
CA THR A 122 20.01 1.91 0.91
C THR A 122 20.81 0.79 1.58
N ASP A 123 20.71 0.69 2.89
CA ASP A 123 21.40 -0.29 3.72
C ASP A 123 20.62 -0.59 5.00
N TYR A 124 21.00 -1.66 5.67
CA TYR A 124 20.34 -2.12 6.90
C TYR A 124 20.35 -1.08 8.03
N GLY A 125 21.44 -0.33 8.20
CA GLY A 125 21.53 0.69 9.26
C GLY A 125 20.53 1.83 9.03
N ARG A 126 20.39 2.28 7.79
CA ARG A 126 19.38 3.27 7.41
C ARG A 126 17.96 2.73 7.54
N ALA A 127 17.76 1.45 7.23
CA ALA A 127 16.47 0.78 7.43
C ALA A 127 16.08 0.72 8.91
N GLN A 128 17.04 0.46 9.81
CA GLN A 128 16.81 0.50 11.26
C GLN A 128 16.46 1.93 11.73
N GLN A 129 17.14 2.96 11.21
CA GLN A 129 16.83 4.36 11.52
C GLN A 129 15.41 4.73 11.05
N LEU A 130 15.05 4.32 9.83
CA LEU A 130 13.70 4.54 9.30
C LEU A 130 12.64 3.81 10.13
N ALA A 131 12.90 2.57 10.53
CA ALA A 131 12.00 1.81 11.40
C ALA A 131 11.83 2.44 12.80
N ALA A 132 12.87 3.13 13.29
CA ALA A 132 12.80 3.82 14.58
C ALA A 132 12.02 5.15 14.52
N ALA A 133 12.05 5.84 13.36
CA ALA A 133 11.45 7.16 13.18
C ALA A 133 10.93 7.32 11.75
N PHE A 134 9.88 6.60 11.41
CA PHE A 134 9.27 6.65 10.07
C PHE A 134 8.57 7.98 9.84
N SER A 135 8.88 8.57 8.70
CA SER A 135 8.16 9.69 8.13
C SER A 135 8.12 9.58 6.61
N GLY A 136 7.11 10.18 6.02
CA GLY A 136 6.95 10.21 4.57
C GLY A 136 6.17 11.44 4.13
N VAL A 137 5.91 11.51 2.84
CA VAL A 137 5.10 12.56 2.22
C VAL A 137 4.02 11.94 1.35
N LEU A 138 2.85 12.54 1.32
CA LEU A 138 1.81 12.26 0.35
C LEU A 138 1.95 13.26 -0.80
N ILE A 139 2.06 12.79 -2.02
CA ILE A 139 2.26 13.61 -3.20
C ILE A 139 1.02 13.53 -4.07
N ASP A 140 0.43 14.67 -4.41
CA ASP A 140 -0.51 14.81 -5.52
C ASP A 140 0.29 14.86 -6.82
N GLU A 141 0.22 13.82 -7.63
CA GLU A 141 0.99 13.70 -8.87
C GLU A 141 0.53 14.67 -9.97
N THR A 142 -0.66 15.24 -9.82
CA THR A 142 -1.20 16.20 -10.79
C THR A 142 -0.68 17.61 -10.52
N SER A 143 -0.70 18.03 -9.26
CA SER A 143 -0.27 19.37 -8.87
C SER A 143 1.19 19.44 -8.39
N GLY A 144 1.79 18.31 -8.04
CA GLY A 144 3.09 18.23 -7.38
C GLY A 144 3.05 18.64 -5.90
N ALA A 145 1.87 18.92 -5.35
CA ALA A 145 1.74 19.29 -3.93
C ALA A 145 2.15 18.13 -3.03
N GLN A 146 2.83 18.46 -1.94
CA GLN A 146 3.35 17.49 -0.96
C GLN A 146 2.81 17.80 0.42
N VAL A 147 2.26 16.76 1.07
CA VAL A 147 1.76 16.85 2.44
C VAL A 147 2.58 15.89 3.31
N PRO A 148 3.39 16.40 4.25
CA PRO A 148 4.15 15.54 5.16
C PRO A 148 3.23 14.70 6.04
N SER A 149 3.69 13.48 6.38
CA SER A 149 3.03 12.68 7.41
C SER A 149 3.18 13.32 8.80
N GLN A 150 2.24 12.98 9.66
CA GLN A 150 2.21 13.43 11.06
C GLN A 150 2.45 12.24 11.99
N ASP A 151 2.89 12.51 13.23
CA ASP A 151 2.90 11.47 14.27
C ASP A 151 1.45 11.06 14.55
N SER A 152 1.17 9.77 14.41
CA SER A 152 -0.17 9.23 14.66
C SER A 152 -0.52 9.08 16.15
N GLY A 153 0.48 9.18 17.03
CA GLY A 153 0.33 8.83 18.45
C GLY A 153 0.24 7.32 18.72
N VAL A 154 0.07 6.51 17.69
CA VAL A 154 -0.03 5.04 17.79
C VAL A 154 1.36 4.44 17.88
N ARG A 155 1.54 3.46 18.79
CA ARG A 155 2.79 2.73 18.94
C ARG A 155 2.52 1.23 18.88
N PHE A 156 3.33 0.54 18.09
CA PHE A 156 3.27 -0.91 18.04
C PHE A 156 4.07 -1.53 19.22
N PRO A 157 3.60 -2.64 19.80
CA PRO A 157 4.38 -3.37 20.78
C PRO A 157 5.73 -3.78 20.20
N LYS A 158 6.77 -3.58 20.99
CA LYS A 158 8.16 -3.96 20.64
C LYS A 158 8.47 -5.36 21.16
N GLY A 159 9.39 -6.05 20.47
CA GLY A 159 9.85 -7.39 20.86
C GLY A 159 9.11 -8.53 20.15
N ILE A 160 9.33 -9.77 20.63
CA ILE A 160 8.81 -11.01 20.01
C ILE A 160 7.28 -10.98 19.87
N MET A 161 6.57 -10.46 20.88
CA MET A 161 5.10 -10.33 20.85
C MET A 161 4.63 -9.36 19.78
N GLY A 162 5.36 -8.30 19.51
CA GLY A 162 5.05 -7.35 18.46
C GLY A 162 5.30 -7.88 17.04
N GLN A 163 6.11 -8.92 16.88
CA GLN A 163 6.33 -9.57 15.58
C GLN A 163 5.24 -10.58 15.23
N ILE A 164 4.63 -11.21 16.25
CA ILE A 164 3.62 -12.26 16.10
C ILE A 164 2.21 -11.65 15.96
N ALA A 165 1.92 -10.61 16.73
CA ALA A 165 0.63 -9.93 16.65
C ALA A 165 0.54 -9.15 15.33
N GLY A 166 -0.40 -9.51 14.48
CA GLY A 166 -0.76 -8.71 13.30
C GLY A 166 -1.18 -7.30 13.74
N ALA A 167 -1.01 -6.31 12.88
CA ALA A 167 -1.36 -4.90 13.15
C ALA A 167 -2.79 -4.70 13.67
N SER A 168 -3.67 -5.66 13.41
CA SER A 168 -5.09 -5.67 13.77
C SER A 168 -5.37 -5.80 15.25
N GLU A 169 -4.60 -6.64 15.95
CA GLU A 169 -4.91 -7.01 17.35
C GLU A 169 -4.51 -5.94 18.36
N LEU A 170 -3.61 -5.04 17.96
CA LEU A 170 -2.95 -4.10 18.87
C LEU A 170 -3.61 -2.73 18.95
N LEU A 171 -4.61 -2.48 18.15
CA LEU A 171 -5.30 -1.19 18.08
C LEU A 171 -6.65 -1.18 18.83
N THR A 172 -7.04 -2.30 19.45
CA THR A 172 -8.33 -2.42 20.16
C THR A 172 -8.30 -2.02 21.63
N ASP A 173 -7.12 -1.81 22.23
CA ASP A 173 -7.02 -1.73 23.71
C ASP A 173 -6.85 -0.32 24.31
N ASN A 174 -7.09 0.77 23.59
CA ASN A 174 -7.01 2.12 24.17
C ASN A 174 -8.36 2.87 24.27
N GLY A 175 -9.48 2.15 24.27
CA GLY A 175 -10.83 2.76 24.29
C GLY A 175 -11.66 2.53 25.55
N SER A 176 -11.12 1.95 26.63
CA SER A 176 -11.93 1.64 27.82
C SER A 176 -11.19 1.91 29.12
N SER A 177 -10.98 3.18 29.44
CA SER A 177 -10.68 3.58 30.82
C SER A 177 -10.97 5.07 31.01
N ALA A 178 -12.23 5.44 31.02
CA ALA A 178 -12.70 6.67 31.66
C ALA A 178 -14.21 6.58 31.93
N SER A 179 -14.57 5.96 33.05
CA SER A 179 -15.77 6.33 33.80
C SER A 179 -15.70 5.78 35.20
N THR A 180 -15.33 6.60 36.12
CA THR A 180 -15.96 6.63 37.46
C THR A 180 -15.96 8.07 37.91
#